data_d20f3221cac968ade621b026f34ce094
#
_entry.id   d20f3221cac968ade621b026f34ce094
#
_cell.length_a   1.000
_cell.length_b   1.000
_cell.length_c   1.000
_cell.angle_alpha   90.00
_cell.angle_beta   90.00
_cell.angle_gamma   90.00
#
_symmetry.space_group_name_H-M   'P 1'
#
loop_
_entity.id
_entity.type
_entity.pdbx_description
1 polymer ?
#
loop_
_entity_poly.entity_id
_entity_poly.type
_entity_poly.pdbx_seq_one_letter_code
_entity_poly.pdbx_strand_id
1 'polypeptide(L)'
;MTRIRAIATAIAVVVGSLGILSTPAAAHETRMVGPYTFVVGWVTEPAIVGQSNGLDLTVTETAGGKAVEGLEKTLTPQVITGGGAKTRTLELAPDGDQPGHYTSGFVPTRVGDYTFHLSGMAGTTKIEEKFESGPNRFDPVTDIVGLEFPDQVPSTGDLAQQLADANTKLTIAIATAALALVVSVAALIPALRRR
;
A
#
# COMPACT_ATOMS: atom_id res chain seq x y z
N MET A 1 -58.16 -0.43 -9.02
CA MET A 1 -57.12 0.55 -9.43
C MET A 1 -56.25 1.08 -8.29
N THR A 2 -56.77 1.20 -7.07
CA THR A 2 -56.06 1.76 -5.87
C THR A 2 -54.84 0.93 -5.41
N ARG A 3 -54.92 -0.41 -5.45
CA ARG A 3 -53.83 -1.31 -5.00
C ARG A 3 -52.58 -1.31 -5.90
N ILE A 4 -52.78 -1.16 -7.20
CA ILE A 4 -51.66 -1.10 -8.18
C ILE A 4 -50.85 0.20 -8.02
N ARG A 5 -51.54 1.32 -7.72
CA ARG A 5 -50.89 2.62 -7.45
C ARG A 5 -50.04 2.59 -6.18
N ALA A 6 -50.55 1.92 -5.10
CA ALA A 6 -49.81 1.80 -3.86
C ALA A 6 -48.53 0.96 -3.99
N ILE A 7 -48.56 -0.11 -4.81
CA ILE A 7 -47.39 -0.95 -5.08
C ILE A 7 -46.37 -0.20 -5.93
N ALA A 8 -46.79 0.54 -6.95
CA ALA A 8 -45.89 1.35 -7.77
C ALA A 8 -45.20 2.46 -6.97
N THR A 9 -45.92 3.09 -6.02
CA THR A 9 -45.33 4.11 -5.14
C THR A 9 -44.33 3.50 -4.15
N ALA A 10 -44.60 2.30 -3.60
CA ALA A 10 -43.66 1.61 -2.70
C ALA A 10 -42.38 1.19 -3.40
N ILE A 11 -42.46 0.70 -4.65
CA ILE A 11 -41.28 0.34 -5.45
C ILE A 11 -40.45 1.59 -5.81
N ALA A 12 -41.07 2.72 -6.16
CA ALA A 12 -40.37 3.97 -6.45
C ALA A 12 -39.62 4.52 -5.22
N VAL A 13 -40.17 4.38 -4.01
CA VAL A 13 -39.48 4.78 -2.77
C VAL A 13 -38.30 3.87 -2.44
N VAL A 14 -38.41 2.56 -2.66
CA VAL A 14 -37.33 1.60 -2.43
C VAL A 14 -36.19 1.80 -3.44
N VAL A 15 -36.50 2.04 -4.72
CA VAL A 15 -35.48 2.34 -5.73
C VAL A 15 -34.84 3.71 -5.50
N GLY A 16 -35.56 4.70 -4.99
CA GLY A 16 -35.05 6.01 -4.62
C GLY A 16 -34.13 5.99 -3.41
N SER A 17 -34.32 5.05 -2.47
CA SER A 17 -33.47 4.91 -1.28
C SER A 17 -32.21 4.05 -1.49
N LEU A 18 -32.07 3.33 -2.62
CA LEU A 18 -30.80 2.73 -3.05
C LEU A 18 -29.87 3.73 -3.76
N GLY A 19 -30.28 4.99 -3.85
CA GLY A 19 -29.50 6.08 -4.40
C GLY A 19 -28.31 6.43 -3.53
N ILE A 20 -27.18 5.84 -3.85
CA ILE A 20 -25.84 6.46 -3.74
C ILE A 20 -25.37 6.71 -2.31
N LEU A 21 -24.97 5.65 -1.63
CA LEU A 21 -23.87 5.73 -0.67
C LEU A 21 -22.54 5.63 -1.43
N SER A 22 -22.31 6.51 -2.42
CA SER A 22 -20.98 6.74 -2.92
C SER A 22 -20.25 7.54 -1.84
N THR A 23 -19.51 6.87 -0.97
CA THR A 23 -18.49 7.54 -0.18
C THR A 23 -17.51 8.15 -1.17
N PRO A 24 -17.23 9.47 -1.11
CA PRO A 24 -16.18 10.05 -1.93
C PRO A 24 -14.89 9.28 -1.59
N ALA A 25 -14.21 8.77 -2.61
CA ALA A 25 -12.84 8.27 -2.43
C ALA A 25 -12.01 9.49 -2.02
N ALA A 26 -11.54 9.51 -0.78
CA ALA A 26 -10.65 10.56 -0.31
C ALA A 26 -9.23 10.16 -0.72
N ALA A 27 -8.68 10.85 -1.72
CA ALA A 27 -7.29 10.67 -2.14
C ALA A 27 -6.28 11.11 -1.06
N HIS A 28 -6.72 11.96 -0.13
CA HIS A 28 -5.89 12.52 0.93
C HIS A 28 -6.64 12.56 2.25
N GLU A 29 -5.92 12.36 3.34
CA GLU A 29 -6.45 12.56 4.68
C GLU A 29 -6.21 14.03 5.11
N THR A 30 -7.28 14.72 5.52
CA THR A 30 -7.20 16.06 6.09
C THR A 30 -7.37 16.00 7.59
N ARG A 31 -6.42 16.58 8.34
CA ARG A 31 -6.45 16.58 9.81
C ARG A 31 -5.98 17.94 10.37
N MET A 32 -6.66 18.43 11.39
CA MET A 32 -6.21 19.59 12.19
C MET A 32 -5.28 19.12 13.30
N VAL A 33 -4.09 19.74 13.37
CA VAL A 33 -3.07 19.47 14.38
C VAL A 33 -2.65 20.81 15.01
N GLY A 34 -3.15 21.10 16.18
CA GLY A 34 -3.01 22.40 16.78
C GLY A 34 -3.61 23.52 15.91
N PRO A 35 -2.86 24.58 15.59
CA PRO A 35 -3.34 25.67 14.74
C PRO A 35 -3.18 25.39 13.24
N TYR A 36 -2.77 24.19 12.85
CA TYR A 36 -2.47 23.82 11.46
C TYR A 36 -3.42 22.78 10.91
N THR A 37 -3.66 22.84 9.60
CA THR A 37 -4.35 21.81 8.82
C THR A 37 -3.32 21.09 7.97
N PHE A 38 -3.24 19.78 8.15
CA PHE A 38 -2.41 18.84 7.38
C PHE A 38 -3.28 18.12 6.37
N VAL A 39 -2.83 18.07 5.12
CA VAL A 39 -3.42 17.24 4.07
C VAL A 39 -2.33 16.26 3.63
N VAL A 40 -2.58 14.97 3.79
CA VAL A 40 -1.59 13.91 3.60
C VAL A 40 -2.12 12.83 2.68
N GLY A 41 -1.33 12.44 1.70
CA GLY A 41 -1.65 11.37 0.76
C GLY A 41 -0.43 10.88 -0.01
N TRP A 42 -0.71 10.27 -1.15
CA TRP A 42 0.31 9.87 -2.11
C TRP A 42 0.54 10.97 -3.16
N VAL A 43 1.78 11.12 -3.64
CA VAL A 43 2.11 12.03 -4.75
C VAL A 43 1.34 11.65 -6.02
N THR A 44 1.13 10.36 -6.24
CA THR A 44 0.37 9.84 -7.38
C THR A 44 -0.61 8.79 -6.90
N GLU A 45 -1.88 8.93 -7.30
CA GLU A 45 -2.94 7.96 -7.00
C GLU A 45 -3.57 7.40 -8.27
N PRO A 46 -3.89 6.10 -8.26
CA PRO A 46 -3.65 5.14 -7.18
C PRO A 46 -2.16 4.84 -6.99
N ALA A 47 -1.75 4.56 -5.74
CA ALA A 47 -0.39 4.13 -5.44
C ALA A 47 -0.18 2.68 -5.89
N ILE A 48 0.77 2.46 -6.82
CA ILE A 48 1.03 1.17 -7.44
C ILE A 48 2.37 0.61 -6.96
N VAL A 49 2.40 -0.66 -6.61
CA VAL A 49 3.63 -1.35 -6.22
C VAL A 49 4.67 -1.31 -7.34
N GLY A 50 5.92 -1.02 -6.99
CA GLY A 50 7.03 -0.96 -7.94
C GLY A 50 7.12 0.34 -8.75
N GLN A 51 6.17 1.24 -8.65
CA GLN A 51 6.21 2.55 -9.30
C GLN A 51 6.74 3.63 -8.35
N SER A 52 7.41 4.65 -8.91
CA SER A 52 7.85 5.81 -8.12
C SER A 52 6.66 6.56 -7.57
N ASN A 53 6.66 6.79 -6.26
CA ASN A 53 5.63 7.51 -5.55
C ASN A 53 6.22 8.17 -4.30
N GLY A 54 5.41 8.62 -3.35
CA GLY A 54 5.91 9.22 -2.11
C GLY A 54 4.83 9.85 -1.26
N LEU A 55 5.27 10.48 -0.20
CA LEU A 55 4.44 11.34 0.63
C LEU A 55 4.13 12.63 -0.11
N ASP A 56 2.85 12.97 -0.20
CA ASP A 56 2.31 14.29 -0.52
C ASP A 56 1.81 14.93 0.76
N LEU A 57 2.32 16.11 1.09
CA LEU A 57 2.00 16.83 2.32
C LEU A 57 1.75 18.30 2.02
N THR A 58 0.54 18.77 2.34
CA THR A 58 0.25 20.21 2.36
C THR A 58 -0.05 20.65 3.79
N VAL A 59 0.55 21.75 4.23
CA VAL A 59 0.32 22.32 5.56
C VAL A 59 -0.04 23.78 5.47
N THR A 60 -1.18 24.14 6.08
CA THR A 60 -1.67 25.51 6.18
C THR A 60 -2.06 25.87 7.61
N GLU A 61 -2.07 27.17 7.95
CA GLU A 61 -2.72 27.65 9.16
C GLU A 61 -4.23 27.42 9.04
N THR A 62 -4.84 26.78 10.04
CA THR A 62 -6.30 26.50 10.03
C THR A 62 -7.11 27.80 9.99
N ALA A 63 -6.62 28.86 10.65
CA ALA A 63 -7.22 30.19 10.57
C ALA A 63 -6.64 30.96 9.37
N GLY A 64 -7.42 31.07 8.31
CA GLY A 64 -7.06 31.90 7.14
C GLY A 64 -6.33 31.16 6.01
N GLY A 65 -5.98 29.88 6.16
CA GLY A 65 -5.43 29.06 5.08
C GLY A 65 -4.03 29.46 4.60
N LYS A 66 -3.27 30.24 5.40
CA LYS A 66 -1.93 30.65 5.04
C LYS A 66 -1.00 29.44 4.99
N ALA A 67 -0.20 29.34 3.93
CA ALA A 67 0.81 28.31 3.75
C ALA A 67 1.86 28.33 4.87
N VAL A 68 2.26 27.15 5.34
CA VAL A 68 3.33 26.99 6.35
C VAL A 68 4.58 26.49 5.65
N GLU A 69 5.58 27.34 5.56
CA GLU A 69 6.84 27.07 4.87
C GLU A 69 7.96 26.70 5.85
N GLY A 70 9.03 26.07 5.34
CA GLY A 70 10.24 25.73 6.09
C GLY A 70 10.15 24.44 6.90
N LEU A 71 9.08 23.63 6.71
CA LEU A 71 8.88 22.39 7.47
C LEU A 71 9.89 21.30 7.06
N GLU A 72 10.52 21.39 5.91
CA GLU A 72 11.61 20.48 5.48
C GLU A 72 12.82 20.51 6.43
N LYS A 73 12.94 21.57 7.25
CA LYS A 73 14.00 21.72 8.24
C LYS A 73 13.61 21.25 9.63
N THR A 74 12.32 21.10 9.89
CA THR A 74 11.78 20.93 11.25
C THR A 74 10.90 19.71 11.42
N LEU A 75 10.41 19.11 10.34
CA LEU A 75 9.68 17.85 10.34
C LEU A 75 10.53 16.72 9.76
N THR A 76 10.39 15.56 10.36
CA THR A 76 11.00 14.30 9.89
C THR A 76 9.88 13.34 9.58
N PRO A 77 9.55 13.12 8.30
CA PRO A 77 8.60 12.09 7.91
C PRO A 77 9.25 10.71 7.92
N GLN A 78 8.45 9.72 8.27
CA GLN A 78 8.78 8.31 8.16
C GLN A 78 7.66 7.59 7.42
N VAL A 79 8.01 6.62 6.58
CA VAL A 79 7.06 5.68 6.02
C VAL A 79 7.17 4.35 6.76
N ILE A 80 6.02 3.78 7.12
CA ILE A 80 5.89 2.55 7.89
C ILE A 80 4.95 1.61 7.14
N THR A 81 5.29 0.32 7.07
CA THR A 81 4.44 -0.71 6.47
C THR A 81 4.55 -2.05 7.22
N GLY A 82 3.65 -2.99 6.92
CA GLY A 82 3.62 -4.31 7.53
C GLY A 82 3.33 -4.28 9.02
N GLY A 83 2.41 -3.44 9.48
CA GLY A 83 2.03 -3.32 10.89
C GLY A 83 3.15 -2.81 11.79
N GLY A 84 4.05 -1.97 11.28
CA GLY A 84 5.20 -1.45 12.01
C GLY A 84 6.51 -2.23 11.80
N ALA A 85 6.47 -3.34 11.06
CA ALA A 85 7.66 -4.20 10.88
C ALA A 85 8.78 -3.56 10.04
N LYS A 86 8.45 -2.57 9.22
CA LYS A 86 9.40 -1.86 8.35
C LYS A 86 9.15 -0.36 8.44
N THR A 87 10.21 0.38 8.73
CA THR A 87 10.20 1.85 8.81
C THR A 87 11.38 2.41 8.02
N ARG A 88 11.13 3.49 7.31
CA ARG A 88 12.16 4.26 6.60
C ARG A 88 11.93 5.75 6.85
N THR A 89 12.98 6.46 7.25
CA THR A 89 12.96 7.93 7.29
C THR A 89 13.04 8.48 5.88
N LEU A 90 12.26 9.52 5.62
CA LEU A 90 12.18 10.21 4.34
C LEU A 90 12.76 11.62 4.48
N GLU A 91 13.19 12.18 3.35
CA GLU A 91 13.60 13.59 3.28
C GLU A 91 12.44 14.39 2.68
N LEU A 92 12.04 15.45 3.36
CA LEU A 92 10.97 16.33 2.91
C LEU A 92 11.55 17.40 1.97
N ALA A 93 11.01 17.49 0.77
CA ALA A 93 11.38 18.48 -0.22
C ALA A 93 10.24 19.49 -0.42
N PRO A 94 10.46 20.81 -0.30
CA PRO A 94 9.44 21.80 -0.56
C PRO A 94 9.17 21.91 -2.07
N ASP A 95 7.92 22.13 -2.44
CA ASP A 95 7.56 22.50 -3.80
C ASP A 95 7.75 24.01 -3.99
N GLY A 96 8.65 24.39 -4.89
CA GLY A 96 8.96 25.79 -5.13
C GLY A 96 7.82 26.60 -5.73
N ASP A 97 6.89 25.96 -6.40
CA ASP A 97 5.75 26.60 -7.04
C ASP A 97 4.49 26.63 -6.17
N GLN A 98 4.45 25.82 -5.09
CA GLN A 98 3.32 25.68 -4.19
C GLN A 98 3.75 25.86 -2.73
N PRO A 99 3.70 27.09 -2.17
CA PRO A 99 4.04 27.33 -0.79
C PRO A 99 3.24 26.47 0.18
N GLY A 100 3.92 25.86 1.17
CA GLY A 100 3.31 24.96 2.14
C GLY A 100 3.05 23.54 1.62
N HIS A 101 3.43 23.25 0.38
CA HIS A 101 3.39 21.92 -0.20
C HIS A 101 4.78 21.27 -0.16
N TYR A 102 4.82 19.98 0.18
CA TYR A 102 6.04 19.20 0.36
C TYR A 102 5.84 17.80 -0.19
N THR A 103 6.90 17.24 -0.76
CA THR A 103 6.91 15.85 -1.22
C THR A 103 8.09 15.09 -0.66
N SER A 104 8.00 13.76 -0.69
CA SER A 104 9.12 12.90 -0.33
C SER A 104 9.02 11.58 -1.10
N GLY A 105 9.97 11.34 -2.00
CA GLY A 105 9.91 10.24 -2.95
C GLY A 105 10.44 8.90 -2.41
N PHE A 106 9.77 7.81 -2.77
CA PHE A 106 10.26 6.44 -2.67
C PHE A 106 9.48 5.51 -3.60
N VAL A 107 9.92 4.26 -3.71
CA VAL A 107 9.20 3.22 -4.47
C VAL A 107 8.60 2.23 -3.47
N PRO A 108 7.26 2.15 -3.33
CA PRO A 108 6.63 1.11 -2.53
C PRO A 108 6.82 -0.24 -3.21
N THR A 109 7.33 -1.23 -2.46
CA THR A 109 7.65 -2.56 -3.00
C THR A 109 6.74 -3.67 -2.47
N ARG A 110 5.69 -3.30 -1.72
CA ARG A 110 4.66 -4.19 -1.20
C ARG A 110 3.29 -3.59 -1.38
N VAL A 111 2.32 -4.39 -1.70
CA VAL A 111 0.89 -4.04 -1.63
C VAL A 111 0.44 -3.97 -0.17
N GLY A 112 -0.63 -3.22 0.09
CA GLY A 112 -1.28 -3.09 1.38
C GLY A 112 -1.08 -1.75 2.05
N ASP A 113 -1.30 -1.71 3.35
CA ASP A 113 -1.36 -0.47 4.12
C ASP A 113 0.01 0.14 4.39
N TYR A 114 0.03 1.47 4.30
CA TYR A 114 1.16 2.32 4.63
C TYR A 114 0.74 3.39 5.63
N THR A 115 1.68 3.79 6.48
CA THR A 115 1.51 4.88 7.44
C THR A 115 2.60 5.90 7.19
N PHE A 116 2.23 7.17 7.06
CA PHE A 116 3.15 8.28 7.15
C PHE A 116 3.15 8.82 8.58
N HIS A 117 4.29 8.75 9.24
CA HIS A 117 4.50 9.29 10.59
C HIS A 117 5.30 10.57 10.48
N LEU A 118 4.70 11.67 10.88
CA LEU A 118 5.30 12.99 10.88
C LEU A 118 5.71 13.36 12.32
N SER A 119 6.98 13.63 12.54
CA SER A 119 7.51 14.02 13.84
C SER A 119 8.37 15.28 13.73
N GLY A 120 8.34 16.15 14.75
CA GLY A 120 9.11 17.38 14.78
C GLY A 120 8.33 18.61 15.25
N MET A 121 8.56 19.75 14.61
CA MET A 121 7.96 21.04 14.99
C MET A 121 7.35 21.74 13.76
N ALA A 122 6.13 22.30 13.93
CA ALA A 122 5.57 23.30 13.03
C ALA A 122 5.42 24.61 13.84
N GLY A 123 6.25 25.60 13.54
CA GLY A 123 6.38 26.77 14.40
C GLY A 123 6.76 26.37 15.84
N THR A 124 5.88 26.67 16.81
CA THR A 124 6.05 26.26 18.21
C THR A 124 5.28 25.03 18.60
N THR A 125 4.52 24.43 17.67
CA THR A 125 3.69 23.25 17.92
C THR A 125 4.49 21.98 17.67
N LYS A 126 4.52 21.09 18.66
CA LYS A 126 5.08 19.75 18.48
C LYS A 126 4.14 18.92 17.62
N ILE A 127 4.70 18.29 16.61
CA ILE A 127 4.00 17.37 15.71
C ILE A 127 4.46 15.94 16.03
N GLU A 128 3.50 15.05 16.21
CA GLU A 128 3.71 13.62 16.45
C GLU A 128 2.48 12.88 15.93
N GLU A 129 2.32 12.83 14.59
CA GLU A 129 1.11 12.39 13.95
C GLU A 129 1.35 11.22 13.01
N LYS A 130 0.40 10.28 12.98
CA LYS A 130 0.40 9.12 12.08
C LYS A 130 -0.82 9.18 11.18
N PHE A 131 -0.57 9.18 9.88
CA PHE A 131 -1.58 9.13 8.83
C PHE A 131 -1.50 7.75 8.18
N GLU A 132 -2.57 6.98 8.30
CA GLU A 132 -2.62 5.59 7.82
C GLU A 132 -3.53 5.49 6.60
N SER A 133 -3.14 4.70 5.60
CA SER A 133 -4.03 4.35 4.49
C SER A 133 -5.29 3.61 4.99
N GLY A 134 -6.41 3.79 4.30
CA GLY A 134 -7.65 3.12 4.66
C GLY A 134 -8.91 3.88 4.28
N PRO A 135 -10.08 3.38 4.65
CA PRO A 135 -11.36 4.00 4.30
C PRO A 135 -11.45 5.47 4.72
N ASN A 136 -11.90 6.34 3.80
CA ASN A 136 -12.00 7.80 3.98
C ASN A 136 -10.66 8.52 4.26
N ARG A 137 -9.57 7.90 3.86
CA ARG A 137 -8.20 8.43 3.89
C ARG A 137 -7.56 8.16 2.53
N PHE A 138 -6.24 8.33 2.41
CA PHE A 138 -5.55 7.92 1.18
C PHE A 138 -5.56 6.38 1.03
N ASP A 139 -5.54 5.91 -0.21
CA ASP A 139 -5.67 4.49 -0.51
C ASP A 139 -4.39 3.68 -0.15
N PRO A 140 -4.52 2.39 0.16
CA PRO A 140 -3.37 1.49 0.28
C PRO A 140 -2.67 1.31 -1.08
N VAL A 141 -1.40 0.86 -1.03
CA VAL A 141 -0.68 0.47 -2.25
C VAL A 141 -1.32 -0.76 -2.88
N THR A 142 -1.65 -0.69 -4.16
CA THR A 142 -2.30 -1.76 -4.92
C THR A 142 -1.33 -2.44 -5.89
N ASP A 143 -1.73 -3.62 -6.39
CA ASP A 143 -0.99 -4.33 -7.42
C ASP A 143 -1.27 -3.69 -8.79
N ILE A 144 -0.27 -3.75 -9.68
CA ILE A 144 -0.40 -3.29 -11.07
C ILE A 144 -1.28 -4.21 -11.92
N VAL A 145 -1.44 -5.46 -11.53
CA VAL A 145 -2.14 -6.51 -12.31
C VAL A 145 -3.53 -6.09 -12.80
N GLY A 146 -4.26 -5.32 -11.99
CA GLY A 146 -5.57 -4.81 -12.36
C GLY A 146 -5.57 -3.75 -13.46
N LEU A 147 -4.42 -3.17 -13.79
CA LEU A 147 -4.23 -2.12 -14.79
C LEU A 147 -3.54 -2.64 -16.07
N GLU A 148 -3.04 -3.87 -16.06
CA GLU A 148 -2.33 -4.45 -17.20
C GLU A 148 -3.30 -4.90 -18.29
N PHE A 149 -2.96 -4.56 -19.54
CA PHE A 149 -3.71 -4.94 -20.76
C PHE A 149 -2.73 -4.98 -21.96
N PRO A 150 -2.86 -5.95 -22.91
CA PRO A 150 -3.86 -7.04 -22.97
C PRO A 150 -3.53 -8.24 -22.04
N ASP A 151 -2.28 -8.43 -21.68
CA ASP A 151 -1.81 -9.57 -20.90
C ASP A 151 -1.31 -9.13 -19.53
N GLN A 152 -1.59 -9.92 -18.50
CA GLN A 152 -1.05 -9.71 -17.16
C GLN A 152 0.35 -10.33 -17.08
N VAL A 153 1.33 -9.56 -16.57
CA VAL A 153 2.72 -9.99 -16.41
C VAL A 153 2.98 -10.37 -14.95
N PRO A 154 3.54 -11.56 -14.66
CA PRO A 154 3.90 -11.91 -13.30
C PRO A 154 4.82 -10.87 -12.66
N SER A 155 4.54 -10.46 -11.44
CA SER A 155 5.39 -9.55 -10.71
C SER A 155 6.78 -10.16 -10.44
N THR A 156 7.77 -9.33 -10.17
CA THR A 156 9.10 -9.81 -9.76
C THR A 156 9.03 -10.66 -8.49
N GLY A 157 8.07 -10.38 -7.61
CA GLY A 157 7.80 -11.18 -6.41
C GLY A 157 7.26 -12.57 -6.75
N ASP A 158 6.30 -12.66 -7.68
CA ASP A 158 5.75 -13.94 -8.14
C ASP A 158 6.82 -14.79 -8.83
N LEU A 159 7.65 -14.18 -9.68
CA LEU A 159 8.75 -14.88 -10.34
C LEU A 159 9.80 -15.39 -9.33
N ALA A 160 10.13 -14.60 -8.30
CA ALA A 160 11.03 -15.02 -7.24
C ALA A 160 10.45 -16.19 -6.44
N GLN A 161 9.15 -16.17 -6.16
CA GLN A 161 8.48 -17.28 -5.48
C GLN A 161 8.41 -18.54 -6.35
N GLN A 162 8.05 -18.41 -7.62
CA GLN A 162 8.06 -19.55 -8.57
C GLN A 162 9.45 -20.19 -8.66
N LEU A 163 10.52 -19.36 -8.69
CA LEU A 163 11.89 -19.85 -8.68
C LEU A 163 12.25 -20.58 -7.38
N ALA A 164 11.85 -20.06 -6.24
CA ALA A 164 12.06 -20.71 -4.93
C ALA A 164 11.32 -22.06 -4.86
N ASP A 165 10.08 -22.11 -5.32
CA ASP A 165 9.28 -23.34 -5.38
C ASP A 165 9.89 -24.37 -6.34
N ALA A 166 10.38 -23.93 -7.50
CA ALA A 166 11.06 -24.80 -8.47
C ALA A 166 12.35 -25.38 -7.87
N ASN A 167 13.16 -24.56 -7.18
CA ASN A 167 14.36 -25.01 -6.48
C ASN A 167 14.06 -26.02 -5.37
N THR A 168 13.00 -25.80 -4.61
CA THR A 168 12.55 -26.73 -3.56
C THR A 168 12.15 -28.07 -4.15
N LYS A 169 11.34 -28.07 -5.22
CA LYS A 169 10.94 -29.29 -5.93
C LYS A 169 12.14 -30.03 -6.51
N LEU A 170 13.10 -29.30 -7.08
CA LEU A 170 14.34 -29.89 -7.61
C LEU A 170 15.16 -30.54 -6.49
N THR A 171 15.31 -29.88 -5.35
CA THR A 171 16.05 -30.41 -4.20
C THR A 171 15.40 -31.71 -3.68
N ILE A 172 14.08 -31.73 -3.56
CA ILE A 172 13.32 -32.95 -3.15
C ILE A 172 13.53 -34.06 -4.18
N ALA A 173 13.44 -33.75 -5.48
CA ALA A 173 13.64 -34.74 -6.54
C ALA A 173 15.05 -35.33 -6.52
N ILE A 174 16.08 -34.51 -6.32
CA ILE A 174 17.48 -34.97 -6.21
C ILE A 174 17.64 -35.85 -4.95
N ALA A 175 17.10 -35.44 -3.81
CA ALA A 175 17.20 -36.21 -2.57
C ALA A 175 16.49 -37.58 -2.69
N THR A 176 15.31 -37.63 -3.31
CA THR A 176 14.59 -38.90 -3.54
C THR A 176 15.31 -39.81 -4.53
N ALA A 177 15.89 -39.25 -5.60
CA ALA A 177 16.68 -40.01 -6.57
C ALA A 177 17.96 -40.58 -5.92
N ALA A 178 18.66 -39.80 -5.12
CA ALA A 178 19.84 -40.25 -4.38
C ALA A 178 19.50 -41.38 -3.39
N LEU A 179 18.40 -41.27 -2.66
CA LEU A 179 17.91 -42.33 -1.76
C LEU A 179 17.57 -43.60 -2.51
N ALA A 180 16.85 -43.49 -3.64
CA ALA A 180 16.51 -44.63 -4.49
C ALA A 180 17.77 -45.35 -5.02
N LEU A 181 18.81 -44.59 -5.40
CA LEU A 181 20.08 -45.13 -5.84
C LEU A 181 20.77 -45.91 -4.72
N VAL A 182 20.85 -45.35 -3.51
CA VAL A 182 21.43 -46.02 -2.35
C VAL A 182 20.70 -47.35 -2.01
N VAL A 183 19.37 -47.30 -2.01
CA VAL A 183 18.56 -48.51 -1.80
C VAL A 183 18.79 -49.57 -2.88
N SER A 184 18.87 -49.16 -4.15
CA SER A 184 19.13 -50.07 -5.28
C SER A 184 20.52 -50.73 -5.17
N VAL A 185 21.54 -49.96 -4.81
CA VAL A 185 22.91 -50.49 -4.60
C VAL A 185 22.95 -51.46 -3.41
N ALA A 186 22.30 -51.09 -2.28
CA ALA A 186 22.23 -51.93 -1.12
C ALA A 186 21.50 -53.27 -1.41
N ALA A 187 20.49 -53.28 -2.26
CA ALA A 187 19.78 -54.50 -2.67
C ALA A 187 20.61 -55.41 -3.57
N LEU A 188 21.56 -54.89 -4.36
CA LEU A 188 22.46 -55.64 -5.23
C LEU A 188 23.55 -56.43 -4.46
N ILE A 189 24.03 -55.91 -3.35
CA ILE A 189 25.14 -56.51 -2.57
C ILE A 189 24.85 -57.96 -2.13
N PRO A 190 23.69 -58.31 -1.56
CA PRO A 190 23.39 -59.72 -1.16
C PRO A 190 23.17 -60.62 -2.39
N ALA A 191 22.70 -60.09 -3.51
CA ALA A 191 22.55 -60.86 -4.73
C ALA A 191 23.90 -61.29 -5.34
N LEU A 192 24.92 -60.44 -5.25
CA LEU A 192 26.28 -60.72 -5.71
C LEU A 192 27.04 -61.70 -4.76
N ARG A 193 26.69 -61.74 -3.46
CA ARG A 193 27.31 -62.67 -2.50
C ARG A 193 26.79 -64.10 -2.52
N ARG A 194 25.70 -64.35 -3.23
CA ARG A 194 25.07 -65.69 -3.34
C ARG A 194 25.51 -66.43 -4.60
N ARG A 195 26.38 -65.86 -5.41
CA ARG A 195 27.10 -66.57 -6.51
C ARG A 195 28.53 -66.89 -6.10
#